data_c225c1de23161a6dd3ce04755456c2c1
#
_entry.id   c225c1de23161a6dd3ce04755456c2c1
#
_cell.length_a   1.000
_cell.length_b   1.000
_cell.length_c   1.000
_cell.angle_alpha   90.00
_cell.angle_beta   90.00
_cell.angle_gamma   90.00
#
_symmetry.space_group_name_H-M   'P 1'
#
loop_
_entity.id
_entity.type
_entity.pdbx_description
1 polymer ?
#
loop_
_entity_poly.entity_id
_entity_poly.type
_entity_poly.pdbx_seq_one_letter_code
_entity_poly.pdbx_strand_id
1 'polypeptide(L)'
;NACNDYMILAKKLSDSRVISAKKLSSAVTKAMSSLGMPDGKFDINVTQNDTISSHGLDDINFLISANPGQPPQSIAKIASGGELSRMSLAIQVIASEGNYIPTMVFDEVDSGVGGAVAEMVGRRLSELGSKRQVLCVTHLPQVASQADSHFRINKLSDGKSTKVHVTPLNHDSRIEEIARMLGGIKVTERTRDHAAEMLSTKNN
;
A
#
# COMPACT_ATOMS: atom_id res chain seq x y z
N ASN A 1 -0.57 -14.71 -43.23
CA ASN A 1 -0.06 -15.93 -42.61
C ASN A 1 -0.03 -15.73 -41.10
N ALA A 2 -0.69 -16.62 -40.33
CA ALA A 2 -0.90 -16.48 -38.88
C ALA A 2 0.38 -16.15 -38.10
N CYS A 3 1.53 -16.68 -38.48
CA CYS A 3 2.81 -16.38 -37.85
C CYS A 3 3.23 -14.90 -38.06
N ASN A 4 3.06 -14.36 -39.26
CA ASN A 4 3.35 -12.96 -39.53
C ASN A 4 2.40 -12.03 -38.77
N ASP A 5 1.12 -12.40 -38.74
CA ASP A 5 0.10 -11.60 -38.00
C ASP A 5 0.40 -11.59 -36.50
N TYR A 6 0.80 -12.74 -35.95
CA TYR A 6 1.26 -12.83 -34.55
C TYR A 6 2.47 -11.92 -34.29
N MET A 7 3.51 -11.97 -35.13
CA MET A 7 4.73 -11.16 -34.96
C MET A 7 4.44 -9.67 -35.02
N ILE A 8 3.54 -9.23 -35.90
CA ILE A 8 3.12 -7.82 -35.97
C ILE A 8 2.40 -7.40 -34.68
N LEU A 9 1.49 -8.24 -34.17
CA LEU A 9 0.75 -7.95 -32.93
C LEU A 9 1.67 -7.98 -31.71
N ALA A 10 2.56 -8.98 -31.61
CA ALA A 10 3.51 -9.11 -30.54
C ALA A 10 4.47 -7.91 -30.47
N LYS A 11 4.93 -7.43 -31.62
CA LYS A 11 5.78 -6.21 -31.67
C LYS A 11 5.02 -4.96 -31.19
N LYS A 12 3.79 -4.76 -31.66
CA LYS A 12 2.93 -3.63 -31.19
C LYS A 12 2.70 -3.69 -29.68
N LEU A 13 2.48 -4.89 -29.14
CA LEU A 13 2.31 -5.11 -27.71
C LEU A 13 3.60 -4.77 -26.94
N SER A 14 4.77 -5.22 -27.43
CA SER A 14 6.07 -4.92 -26.86
C SER A 14 6.35 -3.42 -26.80
N ASP A 15 6.14 -2.70 -27.91
CA ASP A 15 6.30 -1.25 -27.97
C ASP A 15 5.41 -0.53 -26.95
N SER A 16 4.14 -0.95 -26.85
CA SER A 16 3.20 -0.41 -25.85
C SER A 16 3.63 -0.69 -24.42
N ARG A 17 4.15 -1.89 -24.14
CA ARG A 17 4.66 -2.29 -22.82
C ARG A 17 5.86 -1.46 -22.39
N VAL A 18 6.81 -1.22 -23.29
CA VAL A 18 7.98 -0.38 -23.00
C VAL A 18 7.58 1.05 -22.63
N ILE A 19 6.61 1.62 -23.34
CA ILE A 19 6.10 2.98 -23.03
C ILE A 19 5.40 2.98 -21.67
N SER A 20 4.53 2.01 -21.43
CA SER A 20 3.77 1.89 -20.18
C SER A 20 4.67 1.60 -18.97
N ALA A 21 5.69 0.75 -19.16
CA ALA A 21 6.70 0.44 -18.16
C ALA A 21 7.42 1.70 -17.67
N LYS A 22 7.90 2.55 -18.60
CA LYS A 22 8.56 3.81 -18.26
C LYS A 22 7.64 4.77 -17.47
N LYS A 23 6.39 4.92 -17.91
CA LYS A 23 5.41 5.78 -17.22
C LYS A 23 5.11 5.27 -15.81
N LEU A 24 4.85 3.98 -15.68
CA LEU A 24 4.54 3.36 -14.39
C LEU A 24 5.74 3.40 -13.45
N SER A 25 6.94 3.09 -13.92
CA SER A 25 8.18 3.16 -13.14
C SER A 25 8.39 4.54 -12.53
N SER A 26 8.25 5.59 -13.34
CA SER A 26 8.39 6.98 -12.87
C SER A 26 7.32 7.36 -11.84
N ALA A 27 6.06 7.03 -12.09
CA ALA A 27 4.95 7.36 -11.21
C ALA A 27 5.03 6.62 -9.87
N VAL A 28 5.35 5.32 -9.88
CA VAL A 28 5.51 4.53 -8.66
C VAL A 28 6.73 5.00 -7.85
N THR A 29 7.87 5.27 -8.50
CA THR A 29 9.05 5.82 -7.82
C THR A 29 8.71 7.13 -7.08
N LYS A 30 7.96 8.03 -7.73
CA LYS A 30 7.50 9.27 -7.08
C LYS A 30 6.55 9.00 -5.90
N ALA A 31 5.64 8.06 -6.03
CA ALA A 31 4.73 7.68 -4.94
C ALA A 31 5.48 7.07 -3.75
N MET A 32 6.48 6.21 -4.00
CA MET A 32 7.32 5.61 -2.97
C MET A 32 8.04 6.64 -2.09
N SER A 33 8.50 7.74 -2.68
CA SER A 33 9.16 8.82 -1.93
C SER A 33 8.26 9.38 -0.82
N SER A 34 6.96 9.53 -1.06
CA SER A 34 5.99 9.99 -0.05
C SER A 34 5.62 8.91 0.99
N LEU A 35 5.98 7.67 0.75
CA LEU A 35 5.69 6.54 1.63
C LEU A 35 6.90 6.09 2.48
N GLY A 36 7.87 6.99 2.71
CA GLY A 36 9.04 6.72 3.53
C GLY A 36 10.14 5.92 2.81
N MET A 37 10.16 5.98 1.49
CA MET A 37 11.20 5.38 0.64
C MET A 37 11.76 6.45 -0.32
N PRO A 38 12.39 7.54 0.20
CA PRO A 38 12.78 8.69 -0.60
C PRO A 38 13.83 8.35 -1.66
N ASP A 39 14.69 7.39 -1.37
CA ASP A 39 15.78 6.95 -2.25
C ASP A 39 15.43 5.70 -3.07
N GLY A 40 14.24 5.16 -2.83
CA GLY A 40 13.73 3.97 -3.51
C GLY A 40 13.50 4.25 -4.99
N LYS A 41 13.91 3.33 -5.84
CA LYS A 41 13.64 3.35 -7.29
C LYS A 41 12.91 2.09 -7.69
N PHE A 42 11.79 2.26 -8.34
CA PHE A 42 11.05 1.18 -8.95
C PHE A 42 11.29 1.19 -10.46
N ASP A 43 11.55 0.04 -11.03
CA ASP A 43 11.75 -0.12 -12.46
C ASP A 43 11.04 -1.35 -13.00
N ILE A 44 10.65 -1.29 -14.26
CA ILE A 44 10.01 -2.39 -14.97
C ILE A 44 10.88 -2.71 -16.18
N ASN A 45 11.56 -3.85 -16.09
CA ASN A 45 12.36 -4.36 -17.18
C ASN A 45 11.48 -5.18 -18.14
N VAL A 46 11.47 -4.79 -19.40
CA VAL A 46 10.78 -5.50 -20.48
C VAL A 46 11.86 -6.04 -21.42
N THR A 47 12.07 -7.35 -21.39
CA THR A 47 13.08 -8.04 -22.20
C THR A 47 12.39 -8.95 -23.22
N GLN A 48 12.87 -8.93 -24.45
CA GLN A 48 12.38 -9.86 -25.46
C GLN A 48 12.86 -11.30 -25.17
N ASN A 49 11.94 -12.23 -25.37
CA ASN A 49 12.18 -13.66 -25.30
C ASN A 49 11.96 -14.27 -26.69
N ASP A 50 12.79 -15.24 -27.06
CA ASP A 50 12.67 -15.95 -28.33
C ASP A 50 11.51 -16.96 -28.35
N THR A 51 10.88 -17.21 -27.22
CA THR A 51 9.80 -18.19 -27.08
C THR A 51 8.45 -17.55 -27.39
N ILE A 52 7.76 -18.05 -28.40
CA ILE A 52 6.40 -17.63 -28.77
C ILE A 52 5.43 -18.05 -27.66
N SER A 53 4.65 -17.10 -27.15
CA SER A 53 3.63 -17.35 -26.13
C SER A 53 2.30 -16.66 -26.46
N SER A 54 1.21 -17.08 -25.81
CA SER A 54 -0.09 -16.40 -25.89
C SER A 54 -0.07 -14.98 -25.34
N HIS A 55 0.97 -14.60 -24.62
CA HIS A 55 1.14 -13.29 -24.00
C HIS A 55 2.14 -12.39 -24.73
N GLY A 56 2.58 -12.75 -25.92
CA GLY A 56 3.58 -12.03 -26.71
C GLY A 56 5.00 -12.57 -26.50
N LEU A 57 5.99 -11.74 -26.79
CA LEU A 57 7.42 -12.10 -26.80
C LEU A 57 8.21 -11.48 -25.63
N ASP A 58 7.54 -10.85 -24.66
CA ASP A 58 8.25 -10.13 -23.60
C ASP A 58 8.17 -10.86 -22.26
N ASP A 59 9.33 -10.90 -21.58
CA ASP A 59 9.42 -11.14 -20.15
C ASP A 59 9.41 -9.80 -19.41
N ILE A 60 8.53 -9.69 -18.40
CA ILE A 60 8.33 -8.48 -17.62
C ILE A 60 8.79 -8.73 -16.19
N ASN A 61 9.79 -7.99 -15.76
CA ASN A 61 10.35 -8.08 -14.41
C ASN A 61 10.20 -6.77 -13.67
N PHE A 62 9.53 -6.80 -12.52
CA PHE A 62 9.46 -5.69 -11.60
C PHE A 62 10.70 -5.68 -10.70
N LEU A 63 11.43 -4.59 -10.76
CA LEU A 63 12.69 -4.41 -10.05
C LEU A 63 12.59 -3.25 -9.07
N ILE A 64 13.31 -3.35 -7.97
CA ILE A 64 13.45 -2.28 -7.00
C ILE A 64 14.89 -2.14 -6.54
N SER A 65 15.31 -0.91 -6.31
CA SER A 65 16.45 -0.53 -5.49
C SER A 65 15.93 0.23 -4.29
N ALA A 66 16.08 -0.30 -3.08
CA ALA A 66 15.57 0.33 -1.86
C ALA A 66 16.46 1.49 -1.40
N ASN A 67 17.77 1.41 -1.67
CA ASN A 67 18.74 2.40 -1.22
C ASN A 67 19.68 2.82 -2.35
N PRO A 68 20.25 4.04 -2.29
CA PRO A 68 21.24 4.49 -3.27
C PRO A 68 22.44 3.52 -3.37
N GLY A 69 22.84 3.21 -4.60
CA GLY A 69 23.99 2.33 -4.87
C GLY A 69 23.71 0.84 -4.77
N GLN A 70 22.52 0.43 -4.35
CA GLN A 70 22.13 -0.98 -4.42
C GLN A 70 21.67 -1.34 -5.83
N PRO A 71 22.09 -2.50 -6.37
CA PRO A 71 21.60 -2.97 -7.66
C PRO A 71 20.10 -3.26 -7.59
N PRO A 72 19.33 -2.97 -8.66
CA PRO A 72 17.92 -3.33 -8.72
C PRO A 72 17.74 -4.85 -8.54
N GLN A 73 16.82 -5.22 -7.66
CA GLN A 73 16.47 -6.62 -7.39
C GLN A 73 15.00 -6.87 -7.68
N SER A 74 14.66 -8.12 -8.00
CA SER A 74 13.27 -8.52 -8.17
C SER A 74 12.48 -8.25 -6.89
N ILE A 75 11.27 -7.70 -7.03
CA ILE A 75 10.33 -7.50 -5.94
C ILE A 75 10.15 -8.77 -5.06
N ALA A 76 10.17 -9.95 -5.69
CA ALA A 76 10.05 -11.23 -4.99
C ALA A 76 11.21 -11.52 -4.00
N LYS A 77 12.30 -10.75 -4.04
CA LYS A 77 13.48 -10.90 -3.16
C LYS A 77 13.51 -9.88 -2.02
N ILE A 78 12.49 -9.04 -1.89
CA ILE A 78 12.44 -8.04 -0.81
C ILE A 78 12.18 -8.76 0.51
N ALA A 79 13.08 -8.53 1.46
CA ALA A 79 13.03 -9.19 2.77
C ALA A 79 12.12 -8.49 3.79
N SER A 80 11.76 -7.20 3.57
CA SER A 80 10.96 -6.41 4.51
C SER A 80 9.48 -6.40 4.12
N GLY A 81 8.62 -6.96 4.98
CA GLY A 81 7.16 -6.96 4.80
C GLY A 81 6.58 -5.55 4.69
N GLY A 82 7.01 -4.63 5.54
CA GLY A 82 6.55 -3.23 5.51
C GLY A 82 6.94 -2.48 4.24
N GLU A 83 8.16 -2.66 3.72
CA GLU A 83 8.57 -2.07 2.44
C GLU A 83 7.75 -2.63 1.27
N LEU A 84 7.55 -3.96 1.25
CA LEU A 84 6.75 -4.63 0.23
C LEU A 84 5.30 -4.13 0.26
N SER A 85 4.70 -3.99 1.44
CA SER A 85 3.32 -3.50 1.60
C SER A 85 3.17 -2.04 1.15
N ARG A 86 4.10 -1.15 1.52
CA ARG A 86 4.08 0.25 1.07
C ARG A 86 4.30 0.38 -0.44
N MET A 87 5.17 -0.44 -1.01
CA MET A 87 5.37 -0.47 -2.46
C MET A 87 4.13 -1.00 -3.17
N SER A 88 3.50 -2.06 -2.66
CA SER A 88 2.22 -2.56 -3.16
C SER A 88 1.17 -1.45 -3.13
N LEU A 89 1.08 -0.68 -2.04
CA LEU A 89 0.19 0.48 -1.95
C LEU A 89 0.52 1.52 -3.04
N ALA A 90 1.80 1.88 -3.23
CA ALA A 90 2.21 2.82 -4.28
C ALA A 90 1.78 2.35 -5.68
N ILE A 91 2.02 1.09 -6.00
CA ILE A 91 1.63 0.49 -7.29
C ILE A 91 0.09 0.54 -7.43
N GLN A 92 -0.66 0.14 -6.39
CA GLN A 92 -2.12 0.08 -6.45
C GLN A 92 -2.75 1.47 -6.60
N VAL A 93 -2.22 2.49 -5.93
CA VAL A 93 -2.70 3.86 -6.07
C VAL A 93 -2.51 4.34 -7.52
N ILE A 94 -1.35 4.08 -8.13
CA ILE A 94 -1.04 4.52 -9.50
C ILE A 94 -1.75 3.68 -10.56
N ALA A 95 -1.82 2.34 -10.37
CA ALA A 95 -2.42 1.42 -11.34
C ALA A 95 -3.96 1.35 -11.25
N SER A 96 -4.58 2.05 -10.29
CA SER A 96 -6.00 1.93 -9.98
C SER A 96 -6.94 2.43 -11.09
N GLU A 97 -6.44 3.11 -12.10
CA GLU A 97 -7.26 3.67 -13.19
C GLU A 97 -7.67 2.62 -14.25
N GLY A 98 -7.04 1.44 -14.27
CA GLY A 98 -7.25 0.43 -15.33
C GLY A 98 -7.93 -0.88 -14.92
N ASN A 99 -7.82 -1.30 -13.64
CA ASN A 99 -8.37 -2.57 -13.15
C ASN A 99 -9.18 -2.37 -11.88
N TYR A 100 -10.47 -2.71 -11.94
CA TYR A 100 -11.35 -2.61 -10.78
C TYR A 100 -11.24 -3.86 -9.90
N ILE A 101 -10.43 -3.75 -8.83
CA ILE A 101 -10.45 -4.70 -7.72
C ILE A 101 -11.33 -4.08 -6.63
N PRO A 102 -12.50 -4.67 -6.32
CA PRO A 102 -13.48 -4.02 -5.44
C PRO A 102 -13.04 -3.93 -3.98
N THR A 103 -12.26 -4.90 -3.49
CA THR A 103 -11.80 -4.94 -2.09
C THR A 103 -10.32 -5.23 -2.02
N MET A 104 -9.59 -4.46 -1.21
CA MET A 104 -8.17 -4.62 -0.96
C MET A 104 -7.90 -4.69 0.53
N VAL A 105 -6.97 -5.56 0.92
CA VAL A 105 -6.54 -5.72 2.32
C VAL A 105 -5.05 -5.39 2.40
N PHE A 106 -4.71 -4.48 3.31
CA PHE A 106 -3.33 -4.10 3.61
C PHE A 106 -2.99 -4.49 5.05
N ASP A 107 -1.95 -5.27 5.19
CA ASP A 107 -1.35 -5.64 6.46
C ASP A 107 0.10 -5.17 6.49
N GLU A 108 0.60 -4.79 7.67
CA GLU A 108 1.97 -4.31 7.89
C GLU A 108 2.39 -3.08 7.06
N VAL A 109 1.47 -2.36 6.42
CA VAL A 109 1.80 -1.20 5.56
C VAL A 109 2.44 -0.05 6.36
N ASP A 110 2.20 0.02 7.65
CA ASP A 110 2.73 0.96 8.62
C ASP A 110 3.93 0.43 9.42
N SER A 111 4.42 -0.77 9.10
CA SER A 111 5.59 -1.35 9.77
C SER A 111 6.86 -0.54 9.48
N GLY A 112 7.59 -0.21 10.55
CA GLY A 112 8.86 0.52 10.46
C GLY A 112 8.74 2.01 10.10
N VAL A 113 7.54 2.59 10.13
CA VAL A 113 7.33 4.02 9.91
C VAL A 113 6.57 4.64 11.09
N GLY A 114 6.58 5.99 11.15
CA GLY A 114 5.87 6.75 12.16
C GLY A 114 5.75 8.22 11.75
N GLY A 115 5.14 9.03 12.60
CA GLY A 115 5.00 10.48 12.36
C GLY A 115 4.36 10.81 11.02
N ALA A 116 4.97 11.75 10.29
CA ALA A 116 4.45 12.24 9.01
C ALA A 116 4.34 11.15 7.92
N VAL A 117 5.23 10.15 7.94
CA VAL A 117 5.17 9.04 6.96
C VAL A 117 3.93 8.18 7.21
N ALA A 118 3.64 7.84 8.46
CA ALA A 118 2.44 7.07 8.82
C ALA A 118 1.15 7.82 8.44
N GLU A 119 1.11 9.14 8.64
CA GLU A 119 0.00 9.98 8.22
C GLU A 119 -0.17 9.94 6.69
N MET A 120 0.93 10.05 5.93
CA MET A 120 0.90 9.96 4.48
C MET A 120 0.39 8.59 4.00
N VAL A 121 0.81 7.50 4.64
CA VAL A 121 0.28 6.14 4.37
C VAL A 121 -1.23 6.12 4.59
N GLY A 122 -1.71 6.63 5.73
CA GLY A 122 -3.13 6.70 6.03
C GLY A 122 -3.93 7.50 4.98
N ARG A 123 -3.43 8.66 4.57
CA ARG A 123 -4.04 9.49 3.51
C ARG A 123 -4.13 8.74 2.18
N ARG A 124 -3.07 8.02 1.77
CA ARG A 124 -3.09 7.23 0.53
C ARG A 124 -4.08 6.07 0.58
N LEU A 125 -4.21 5.41 1.74
CA LEU A 125 -5.24 4.40 1.95
C LEU A 125 -6.65 5.00 1.87
N SER A 126 -6.87 6.16 2.46
CA SER A 126 -8.15 6.88 2.40
C SER A 126 -8.51 7.31 0.97
N GLU A 127 -7.54 7.85 0.19
CA GLU A 127 -7.71 8.17 -1.23
C GLU A 127 -8.09 6.93 -2.04
N LEU A 128 -7.45 5.80 -1.79
CA LEU A 128 -7.79 4.53 -2.44
C LEU A 128 -9.19 4.07 -2.04
N GLY A 129 -9.56 4.26 -0.76
CA GLY A 129 -10.86 3.92 -0.18
C GLY A 129 -12.03 4.70 -0.78
N SER A 130 -11.80 5.90 -1.33
CA SER A 130 -12.85 6.68 -2.00
C SER A 130 -13.41 6.02 -3.28
N LYS A 131 -12.65 5.08 -3.86
CA LYS A 131 -13.01 4.39 -5.11
C LYS A 131 -13.32 2.90 -4.93
N ARG A 132 -12.99 2.32 -3.77
CA ARG A 132 -13.13 0.89 -3.48
C ARG A 132 -13.11 0.62 -1.98
N GLN A 133 -13.46 -0.59 -1.58
CA GLN A 133 -13.30 -0.99 -0.18
C GLN A 133 -11.83 -1.25 0.13
N VAL A 134 -11.31 -0.59 1.16
CA VAL A 134 -9.96 -0.80 1.67
C VAL A 134 -10.04 -1.21 3.13
N LEU A 135 -9.45 -2.36 3.45
CA LEU A 135 -9.26 -2.83 4.83
C LEU A 135 -7.77 -2.70 5.16
N CYS A 136 -7.46 -2.07 6.29
CA CYS A 136 -6.09 -1.95 6.76
C CYS A 136 -5.98 -2.43 8.20
N VAL A 137 -5.02 -3.30 8.47
CA VAL A 137 -4.60 -3.65 9.83
C VAL A 137 -3.47 -2.72 10.22
N THR A 138 -3.66 -1.96 11.30
CA THR A 138 -2.70 -0.93 11.75
C THR A 138 -2.60 -0.90 13.27
N HIS A 139 -1.42 -0.54 13.75
CA HIS A 139 -1.17 -0.23 15.15
C HIS A 139 -0.86 1.26 15.37
N LEU A 140 -0.80 2.06 14.29
CA LEU A 140 -0.48 3.49 14.36
C LEU A 140 -1.73 4.37 14.35
N PRO A 141 -1.88 5.28 15.33
CA PRO A 141 -3.01 6.20 15.39
C PRO A 141 -3.09 7.13 14.18
N GLN A 142 -1.94 7.49 13.57
CA GLN A 142 -1.86 8.32 12.36
C GLN A 142 -2.54 7.65 11.15
N VAL A 143 -2.45 6.33 11.04
CA VAL A 143 -3.12 5.56 9.98
C VAL A 143 -4.59 5.37 10.34
N ALA A 144 -4.89 4.94 11.57
CA ALA A 144 -6.25 4.63 12.02
C ALA A 144 -7.18 5.86 11.98
N SER A 145 -6.65 7.07 12.25
CA SER A 145 -7.42 8.32 12.20
C SER A 145 -7.92 8.66 10.80
N GLN A 146 -7.22 8.23 9.74
CA GLN A 146 -7.58 8.48 8.34
C GLN A 146 -8.70 7.56 7.81
N ALA A 147 -9.12 6.54 8.56
CA ALA A 147 -10.16 5.61 8.13
C ALA A 147 -11.57 6.21 8.22
N ASP A 148 -12.52 5.80 7.36
CA ASP A 148 -13.94 6.14 7.46
C ASP A 148 -14.62 5.34 8.56
N SER A 149 -14.25 4.06 8.68
CA SER A 149 -14.74 3.13 9.69
C SER A 149 -13.59 2.55 10.48
N HIS A 150 -13.79 2.33 11.77
CA HIS A 150 -12.78 1.79 12.66
C HIS A 150 -13.34 0.60 13.44
N PHE A 151 -12.63 -0.50 13.43
CA PHE A 151 -12.95 -1.70 14.19
C PHE A 151 -11.82 -1.97 15.19
N ARG A 152 -12.19 -2.20 16.45
CA ARG A 152 -11.23 -2.65 17.46
C ARG A 152 -11.25 -4.17 17.58
N ILE A 153 -10.06 -4.75 17.57
CA ILE A 153 -9.87 -6.20 17.74
C ILE A 153 -9.34 -6.46 19.14
N ASN A 154 -10.10 -7.25 19.92
CA ASN A 154 -9.70 -7.69 21.25
C ASN A 154 -9.54 -9.22 21.25
N LYS A 155 -8.42 -9.69 21.81
CA LYS A 155 -8.18 -11.11 22.07
C LYS A 155 -8.44 -11.38 23.55
N LEU A 156 -9.43 -12.20 23.85
CA LEU A 156 -9.72 -12.68 25.20
C LEU A 156 -9.25 -14.14 25.30
N SER A 157 -8.33 -14.39 26.21
CA SER A 157 -7.87 -15.76 26.50
C SER A 157 -8.26 -16.16 27.91
N ASP A 158 -8.86 -17.32 28.05
CA ASP A 158 -9.23 -17.94 29.32
C ASP A 158 -8.23 -19.02 29.76
N GLY A 159 -7.04 -19.06 29.09
CA GLY A 159 -5.99 -20.07 29.32
C GLY A 159 -6.24 -21.41 28.62
N LYS A 160 -7.45 -21.65 28.09
CA LYS A 160 -7.81 -22.85 27.33
C LYS A 160 -8.19 -22.56 25.89
N SER A 161 -8.73 -21.35 25.65
CA SER A 161 -9.11 -20.89 24.31
C SER A 161 -8.83 -19.40 24.15
N THR A 162 -8.64 -18.96 22.92
CA THR A 162 -8.55 -17.54 22.57
C THR A 162 -9.74 -17.17 21.68
N LYS A 163 -10.55 -16.22 22.16
CA LYS A 163 -11.66 -15.66 21.37
C LYS A 163 -11.27 -14.28 20.87
N VAL A 164 -11.55 -14.03 19.60
CA VAL A 164 -11.34 -12.73 18.96
C VAL A 164 -12.69 -12.02 18.87
N HIS A 165 -12.76 -10.81 19.41
CA HIS A 165 -13.92 -9.93 19.30
C HIS A 165 -13.57 -8.76 18.41
N VAL A 166 -14.40 -8.52 17.38
CA VAL A 166 -14.30 -7.39 16.46
C VAL A 166 -15.46 -6.46 16.77
N THR A 167 -15.15 -5.24 17.22
CA THR A 167 -16.16 -4.26 17.66
C THR A 167 -16.07 -3.03 16.75
N PRO A 168 -17.16 -2.64 16.05
CA PRO A 168 -17.20 -1.38 15.34
C PRO A 168 -17.23 -0.22 16.35
N LEU A 169 -16.50 0.85 16.05
CA LEU A 169 -16.39 2.01 16.92
C LEU A 169 -17.24 3.17 16.36
N ASN A 170 -18.06 3.78 17.21
CA ASN A 170 -18.69 5.06 16.93
C ASN A 170 -17.67 6.21 17.14
N HIS A 171 -18.06 7.44 16.88
CA HIS A 171 -17.17 8.61 16.95
C HIS A 171 -16.45 8.73 18.31
N ASP A 172 -17.17 8.65 19.41
CA ASP A 172 -16.61 8.81 20.76
C ASP A 172 -15.66 7.64 21.11
N SER A 173 -16.07 6.41 20.76
CA SER A 173 -15.24 5.22 20.95
C SER A 173 -13.99 5.25 20.08
N ARG A 174 -14.02 5.91 18.91
CA ARG A 174 -12.83 6.14 18.07
C ARG A 174 -11.85 7.09 18.74
N ILE A 175 -12.35 8.19 19.35
CA ILE A 175 -11.50 9.12 20.10
C ILE A 175 -10.77 8.36 21.23
N GLU A 176 -11.48 7.56 22.01
CA GLU A 176 -10.88 6.77 23.09
C GLU A 176 -9.86 5.75 22.57
N GLU A 177 -10.12 5.07 21.45
CA GLU A 177 -9.19 4.10 20.88
C GLU A 177 -7.95 4.78 20.30
N ILE A 178 -8.09 5.87 19.56
CA ILE A 178 -6.95 6.67 19.05
C ILE A 178 -6.14 7.23 20.23
N ALA A 179 -6.79 7.73 21.28
CA ALA A 179 -6.13 8.19 22.50
C ALA A 179 -5.37 7.06 23.20
N ARG A 180 -5.92 5.86 23.26
CA ARG A 180 -5.24 4.67 23.78
C ARG A 180 -4.01 4.29 22.93
N MET A 181 -4.12 4.37 21.59
CA MET A 181 -3.00 4.12 20.67
C MET A 181 -1.89 5.15 20.82
N LEU A 182 -2.21 6.41 21.13
CA LEU A 182 -1.25 7.50 21.39
C LEU A 182 -0.59 7.40 22.77
N GLY A 183 -1.40 7.20 23.81
CA GLY A 183 -0.97 7.32 25.22
C GLY A 183 -0.58 5.99 25.87
N GLY A 184 -0.82 4.86 25.22
CA GLY A 184 -0.57 3.54 25.80
C GLY A 184 -1.41 3.27 27.06
N ILE A 185 -0.77 2.98 28.20
CA ILE A 185 -1.44 2.58 29.45
C ILE A 185 -2.19 3.73 30.11
N LYS A 186 -1.73 4.99 29.95
CA LYS A 186 -2.37 6.17 30.57
C LYS A 186 -2.93 7.09 29.52
N VAL A 187 -4.24 7.10 29.38
CA VAL A 187 -4.95 8.07 28.57
C VAL A 187 -5.25 9.30 29.41
N THR A 188 -4.70 10.47 29.02
CA THR A 188 -4.96 11.76 29.65
C THR A 188 -5.98 12.57 28.85
N GLU A 189 -6.50 13.63 29.41
CA GLU A 189 -7.40 14.56 28.72
C GLU A 189 -6.70 15.15 27.47
N ARG A 190 -5.46 15.59 27.59
CA ARG A 190 -4.65 16.05 26.44
C ARG A 190 -4.50 15.01 25.33
N THR A 191 -4.41 13.73 25.70
CA THR A 191 -4.32 12.65 24.70
C THR A 191 -5.66 12.49 23.97
N ARG A 192 -6.80 12.69 24.65
CA ARG A 192 -8.13 12.69 24.02
C ARG A 192 -8.32 13.88 23.09
N ASP A 193 -7.91 15.08 23.53
CA ASP A 193 -7.98 16.29 22.71
C ASP A 193 -7.17 16.11 21.42
N HIS A 194 -5.96 15.59 21.52
CA HIS A 194 -5.13 15.32 20.35
C HIS A 194 -5.75 14.23 19.44
N ALA A 195 -6.34 13.18 20.02
CA ALA A 195 -7.07 12.16 19.25
C ALA A 195 -8.27 12.74 18.50
N ALA A 196 -9.04 13.64 19.15
CA ALA A 196 -10.14 14.34 18.53
C ALA A 196 -9.68 15.25 17.38
N GLU A 197 -8.56 15.97 17.56
CA GLU A 197 -7.93 16.79 16.54
C GLU A 197 -7.53 15.94 15.32
N MET A 198 -6.87 14.80 15.53
CA MET A 198 -6.48 13.88 14.46
C MET A 198 -7.67 13.36 13.63
N LEU A 199 -8.83 13.15 14.29
CA LEU A 199 -10.04 12.70 13.61
C LEU A 199 -10.74 13.86 12.86
N SER A 200 -10.59 15.11 13.32
CA SER A 200 -11.19 16.29 12.68
C SER A 200 -10.42 16.72 11.42
N THR A 201 -9.10 16.58 11.40
CA THR A 201 -8.24 16.96 10.25
C THR A 201 -8.48 16.14 9.00
N LYS A 202 -9.13 14.97 9.10
CA LYS A 202 -9.56 14.19 7.94
C LYS A 202 -10.66 14.88 7.13
N ASN A 203 -11.48 15.72 7.76
CA ASN A 203 -12.68 16.30 7.15
C ASN A 203 -12.41 17.65 6.43
N ASN A 204 -11.16 18.10 6.40
CA ASN A 204 -10.67 19.26 5.65
C ASN A 204 -9.75 18.83 4.53
#